data_8f494752da1c7b670e94fd801660cd92
#
_entry.id   8f494752da1c7b670e94fd801660cd92
#
_cell.length_a   1.000
_cell.length_b   1.000
_cell.length_c   1.000
_cell.angle_alpha   90.00
_cell.angle_beta   90.00
_cell.angle_gamma   90.00
#
_symmetry.space_group_name_H-M   'P 1'
#
loop_
_entity.id
_entity.type
_entity.pdbx_description
1 polymer ?
#
loop_
_entity_poly.entity_id
_entity_poly.type
_entity_poly.pdbx_seq_one_letter_code
_entity_poly.pdbx_strand_id
1 'polypeptide(L)'
;MSVIAIPLYHQFMASVKLKNTSRVLTIHIQKAKSDAIIQHKNIVLCPSSDQVICNTDWNKHLISFVDSNRNLQHDLNEELLTSIDLNHTYGSMKLQRFGKKQNSIVFQGSSGLPIESNGSFIYCSYDQLKNFKLVLSKMGHVRVEELKNC
;
A
#
# COMPACT_ATOMS: atom_id res chain seq x y z
N MET A 1 -35.01 -14.55 17.06
CA MET A 1 -33.75 -15.33 16.99
C MET A 1 -32.71 -14.74 15.99
N SER A 2 -32.61 -13.43 15.83
CA SER A 2 -31.73 -12.81 14.82
C SER A 2 -30.48 -12.11 15.39
N VAL A 3 -30.19 -12.24 16.68
CA VAL A 3 -29.14 -11.41 17.34
C VAL A 3 -27.73 -12.02 17.20
N ILE A 4 -27.61 -13.30 16.84
CA ILE A 4 -26.31 -13.99 16.77
C ILE A 4 -25.70 -13.90 15.35
N ALA A 5 -26.48 -13.68 14.32
CA ALA A 5 -25.99 -13.66 12.93
C ALA A 5 -25.23 -12.39 12.56
N ILE A 6 -25.54 -11.25 13.15
CA ILE A 6 -24.95 -9.96 12.82
C ILE A 6 -23.47 -9.87 13.20
N PRO A 7 -23.02 -10.22 14.43
CA PRO A 7 -21.61 -10.15 14.78
C PRO A 7 -20.75 -11.15 13.98
N LEU A 8 -21.27 -12.32 13.66
CA LEU A 8 -20.57 -13.31 12.83
C LEU A 8 -20.37 -12.80 11.38
N TYR A 9 -21.36 -12.12 10.83
CA TYR A 9 -21.27 -11.50 9.50
C TYR A 9 -20.19 -10.42 9.47
N HIS A 10 -20.15 -9.52 10.46
CA HIS A 10 -19.13 -8.48 10.55
C HIS A 10 -17.71 -9.05 10.67
N GLN A 11 -17.50 -10.08 11.49
CA GLN A 11 -16.21 -10.74 11.61
C GLN A 11 -15.78 -11.41 10.30
N PHE A 12 -16.71 -12.04 9.61
CA PHE A 12 -16.45 -12.65 8.31
C PHE A 12 -16.06 -11.60 7.27
N MET A 13 -16.82 -10.51 7.15
CA MET A 13 -16.52 -9.43 6.22
C MET A 13 -15.19 -8.74 6.54
N ALA A 14 -14.86 -8.52 7.79
CA ALA A 14 -13.58 -7.97 8.21
C ALA A 14 -12.41 -8.89 7.80
N SER A 15 -12.56 -10.20 7.95
CA SER A 15 -11.55 -11.17 7.51
C SER A 15 -11.36 -11.19 5.99
N VAL A 16 -12.44 -11.15 5.22
CA VAL A 16 -12.40 -11.06 3.76
C VAL A 16 -11.71 -9.76 3.31
N LYS A 17 -12.07 -8.64 3.92
CA LYS A 17 -11.48 -7.33 3.60
C LYS A 17 -9.99 -7.30 3.90
N LEU A 18 -9.56 -7.86 5.02
CA LEU A 18 -8.14 -7.96 5.38
C LEU A 18 -7.34 -8.74 4.34
N LYS A 19 -7.83 -9.91 3.93
CA LYS A 19 -7.16 -10.71 2.88
C LYS A 19 -7.10 -9.97 1.55
N ASN A 20 -8.18 -9.32 1.17
CA ASN A 20 -8.24 -8.53 -0.07
C ASN A 20 -7.27 -7.35 -0.01
N THR A 21 -7.20 -6.62 1.09
CA THR A 21 -6.30 -5.47 1.25
C THR A 21 -4.83 -5.89 1.11
N SER A 22 -4.41 -6.95 1.79
CA SER A 22 -3.03 -7.44 1.69
C SER A 22 -2.69 -7.92 0.28
N ARG A 23 -3.62 -8.59 -0.39
CA ARG A 23 -3.45 -9.07 -1.76
C ARG A 23 -3.35 -7.91 -2.76
N VAL A 24 -4.26 -6.96 -2.69
CA VAL A 24 -4.28 -5.77 -3.55
C VAL A 24 -2.99 -4.98 -3.39
N LEU A 25 -2.56 -4.73 -2.16
CA LEU A 25 -1.32 -4.01 -1.89
C LEU A 25 -0.09 -4.76 -2.46
N THR A 26 -0.01 -6.07 -2.27
CA THR A 26 1.06 -6.90 -2.82
C THR A 26 1.11 -6.84 -4.34
N ILE A 27 -0.03 -6.97 -5.01
CA ILE A 27 -0.14 -6.91 -6.48
C ILE A 27 0.36 -5.55 -6.99
N HIS A 28 -0.05 -4.44 -6.37
CA HIS A 28 0.33 -3.11 -6.82
C HIS A 28 1.80 -2.79 -6.54
N ILE A 29 2.37 -3.28 -5.46
CA ILE A 29 3.81 -3.20 -5.19
C ILE A 29 4.60 -3.94 -6.28
N GLN A 30 4.21 -5.17 -6.60
CA GLN A 30 4.88 -5.96 -7.63
C GLN A 30 4.69 -5.37 -9.03
N LYS A 31 3.51 -4.82 -9.32
CA LYS A 31 3.26 -4.11 -10.58
C LYS A 31 4.14 -2.89 -10.71
N ALA A 32 4.25 -2.06 -9.70
CA ALA A 32 5.10 -0.87 -9.71
C ALA A 32 6.58 -1.25 -9.93
N LYS A 33 7.05 -2.31 -9.29
CA LYS A 33 8.38 -2.87 -9.53
C LYS A 33 8.59 -3.30 -10.98
N SER A 34 7.63 -4.03 -11.56
CA SER A 34 7.68 -4.47 -12.96
C SER A 34 7.64 -3.31 -13.93
N ASP A 35 6.77 -2.32 -13.69
CA ASP A 35 6.67 -1.13 -14.52
C ASP A 35 7.98 -0.33 -14.53
N ALA A 36 8.66 -0.22 -13.38
CA ALA A 36 9.97 0.42 -13.29
C ALA A 36 11.01 -0.27 -14.18
N ILE A 37 11.07 -1.58 -14.16
CA ILE A 37 11.99 -2.37 -15.00
C ILE A 37 11.66 -2.22 -16.48
N ILE A 38 10.39 -2.34 -16.85
CA ILE A 38 9.93 -2.31 -18.24
C ILE A 38 10.14 -0.92 -18.86
N GLN A 39 9.81 0.14 -18.13
CA GLN A 39 9.90 1.51 -18.63
C GLN A 39 11.27 2.14 -18.44
N HIS A 40 12.18 1.52 -17.68
CA HIS A 40 13.47 2.10 -17.29
C HIS A 40 13.35 3.48 -16.64
N LYS A 41 12.28 3.70 -15.88
CA LYS A 41 11.97 4.95 -15.18
C LYS A 41 11.62 4.68 -13.73
N ASN A 42 11.86 5.66 -12.88
CA ASN A 42 11.43 5.56 -11.49
C ASN A 42 9.91 5.58 -11.41
N ILE A 43 9.37 4.62 -10.66
CA ILE A 43 7.93 4.53 -10.37
C ILE A 43 7.73 4.83 -8.89
N VAL A 44 6.86 5.78 -8.60
CA VAL A 44 6.47 6.13 -7.24
C VAL A 44 5.11 5.52 -6.94
N LEU A 45 5.01 4.87 -5.79
CA LEU A 45 3.77 4.36 -5.22
C LEU A 45 3.50 5.15 -3.95
N CYS A 46 2.37 5.85 -3.88
CA CYS A 46 2.04 6.70 -2.74
C CYS A 46 0.54 6.70 -2.43
N PRO A 47 0.18 7.04 -1.19
CA PRO A 47 -1.22 7.29 -0.85
C PRO A 47 -1.68 8.64 -1.40
N SER A 48 -2.96 8.74 -1.71
CA SER A 48 -3.59 9.96 -2.19
C SER A 48 -5.01 10.09 -1.66
N SER A 49 -5.49 11.30 -1.47
CA SER A 49 -6.89 11.54 -1.12
C SER A 49 -7.74 11.95 -2.33
N ASP A 50 -7.13 12.49 -3.36
CA ASP A 50 -7.78 13.02 -4.58
C ASP A 50 -7.39 12.25 -5.85
N GLN A 51 -6.58 11.20 -5.73
CA GLN A 51 -6.04 10.37 -6.81
C GLN A 51 -5.05 11.12 -7.73
N VAL A 52 -4.59 12.28 -7.32
CA VAL A 52 -3.66 13.13 -8.10
C VAL A 52 -2.38 13.42 -7.32
N ILE A 53 -2.51 13.84 -6.07
CA ILE A 53 -1.38 14.30 -5.24
C ILE A 53 -1.07 13.29 -4.15
N CYS A 54 0.22 12.98 -3.96
CA CYS A 54 0.68 12.15 -2.85
C CYS A 54 0.42 12.84 -1.50
N ASN A 55 -0.07 12.08 -0.54
CA ASN A 55 -0.24 12.52 0.85
C ASN A 55 0.31 11.49 1.85
N THR A 56 -0.19 11.48 3.07
CA THR A 56 0.25 10.59 4.14
C THR A 56 -0.81 9.57 4.57
N ASP A 57 -1.99 9.62 3.98
CA ASP A 57 -3.14 8.82 4.39
C ASP A 57 -3.29 7.56 3.53
N TRP A 58 -2.81 6.44 4.04
CA TRP A 58 -2.90 5.12 3.40
C TRP A 58 -4.29 4.46 3.50
N ASN A 59 -5.31 5.21 3.91
CA ASN A 59 -6.65 4.67 4.12
C ASN A 59 -7.65 4.97 2.99
N LYS A 60 -7.30 5.83 2.06
CA LYS A 60 -8.19 6.25 0.97
C LYS A 60 -7.80 5.62 -0.37
N HIS A 61 -6.91 6.23 -1.09
CA HIS A 61 -6.50 5.79 -2.42
C HIS A 61 -5.00 5.50 -2.45
N LEU A 62 -4.63 4.64 -3.37
CA LEU A 62 -3.24 4.33 -3.70
C LEU A 62 -3.03 4.65 -5.17
N ILE A 63 -2.02 5.45 -5.48
CA ILE A 63 -1.65 5.78 -6.85
C ILE A 63 -0.22 5.35 -7.13
N SER A 64 0.06 5.00 -8.38
CA SER A 64 1.42 4.84 -8.88
C SER A 64 1.60 5.61 -10.18
N PHE A 65 2.75 6.24 -10.34
CA PHE A 65 3.05 7.08 -11.48
C PHE A 65 4.54 7.05 -11.84
N VAL A 66 4.84 7.48 -13.06
CA VAL A 66 6.21 7.66 -13.53
C VAL A 66 6.76 8.97 -12.99
N ASP A 67 7.79 8.91 -12.16
CA ASP A 67 8.46 10.09 -11.61
C ASP A 67 9.73 10.41 -12.44
N SER A 68 9.57 11.22 -13.44
CA SER A 68 10.63 11.55 -14.40
C SER A 68 11.62 12.58 -13.86
N ASN A 69 11.15 13.51 -13.03
CA ASN A 69 11.96 14.59 -12.46
C ASN A 69 12.48 14.29 -11.04
N ARG A 70 12.07 13.15 -10.45
CA ARG A 70 12.48 12.69 -9.11
C ARG A 70 12.05 13.60 -7.96
N ASN A 71 10.91 14.25 -8.12
CA ASN A 71 10.35 15.13 -7.08
C ASN A 71 9.41 14.42 -6.11
N LEU A 72 9.06 13.15 -6.37
CA LEU A 72 8.15 12.31 -5.58
C LEU A 72 6.69 12.83 -5.54
N GLN A 73 6.33 13.65 -6.52
CA GLN A 73 4.98 14.17 -6.71
C GLN A 73 4.52 13.85 -8.13
N HIS A 74 3.25 13.56 -8.28
CA HIS A 74 2.67 13.35 -9.61
C HIS A 74 2.42 14.69 -10.29
N ASP A 75 3.13 14.95 -11.35
CA ASP A 75 3.00 16.16 -12.17
C ASP A 75 2.12 15.92 -13.39
N LEU A 76 1.57 17.00 -13.95
CA LEU A 76 0.68 16.95 -15.14
C LEU A 76 1.32 16.29 -16.37
N ASN A 77 2.64 16.34 -16.47
CA ASN A 77 3.40 15.76 -17.59
C ASN A 77 3.83 14.31 -17.33
N GLU A 78 3.46 13.75 -16.21
CA GLU A 78 3.82 12.40 -15.81
C GLU A 78 2.65 11.43 -15.96
N GLU A 79 2.98 10.21 -16.35
CA GLU A 79 1.98 9.18 -16.58
C GLU A 79 1.51 8.56 -15.26
N LEU A 80 0.22 8.66 -14.98
CA LEU A 80 -0.44 7.92 -13.92
C LEU A 80 -0.67 6.47 -14.38
N LEU A 81 -0.04 5.52 -13.70
CA LEU A 81 -0.11 4.10 -14.08
C LEU A 81 -1.29 3.37 -13.44
N THR A 82 -1.52 3.61 -12.16
CA THR A 82 -2.65 3.02 -11.42
C THR A 82 -3.23 4.00 -10.42
N SER A 83 -4.53 3.86 -10.19
CA SER A 83 -5.24 4.51 -9.11
C SER A 83 -6.28 3.54 -8.57
N ILE A 84 -6.20 3.20 -7.30
CA ILE A 84 -7.12 2.28 -6.65
C ILE A 84 -7.69 2.88 -5.38
N ASP A 85 -8.93 2.52 -5.09
CA ASP A 85 -9.60 2.84 -3.84
C ASP A 85 -9.32 1.72 -2.83
N LEU A 86 -8.64 2.06 -1.76
CA LEU A 86 -8.38 1.12 -0.66
C LEU A 86 -9.58 0.97 0.26
N ASN A 87 -10.30 2.06 0.48
CA ASN A 87 -11.54 2.16 1.27
C ASN A 87 -11.56 1.22 2.49
N HIS A 88 -10.73 1.52 3.47
CA HIS A 88 -10.61 0.72 4.70
C HIS A 88 -11.80 0.96 5.63
N THR A 89 -12.86 0.17 5.43
CA THR A 89 -14.09 0.26 6.22
C THR A 89 -13.96 -0.39 7.59
N TYR A 90 -13.12 -1.42 7.70
CA TYR A 90 -13.02 -2.26 8.91
C TYR A 90 -11.71 -2.09 9.68
N GLY A 91 -10.86 -1.17 9.27
CA GLY A 91 -9.58 -0.95 9.92
C GLY A 91 -8.84 0.26 9.37
N SER A 92 -7.61 0.42 9.80
CA SER A 92 -6.73 1.47 9.32
C SER A 92 -5.35 0.92 8.97
N MET A 93 -4.69 1.54 8.01
CA MET A 93 -3.36 1.17 7.56
C MET A 93 -2.40 2.34 7.70
N LYS A 94 -1.17 2.05 8.10
CA LYS A 94 -0.07 3.02 8.16
C LYS A 94 1.21 2.40 7.62
N LEU A 95 2.05 3.23 7.04
CA LEU A 95 3.40 2.86 6.64
C LEU A 95 4.38 3.18 7.77
N GLN A 96 5.12 2.16 8.22
CA GLN A 96 6.19 2.31 9.18
C GLN A 96 7.53 2.10 8.46
N ARG A 97 8.40 3.09 8.51
CA ARG A 97 9.70 3.07 7.84
C ARG A 97 10.83 3.33 8.81
N PHE A 98 11.99 2.77 8.51
CA PHE A 98 13.21 3.05 9.23
C PHE A 98 13.95 4.22 8.56
N GLY A 99 14.06 5.35 9.25
CA GLY A 99 15.04 6.40 8.97
C GLY A 99 14.61 7.66 8.23
N LYS A 100 13.62 7.65 7.34
CA LYS A 100 13.15 8.86 6.64
C LYS A 100 11.62 8.98 6.68
N LYS A 101 11.12 10.22 6.82
CA LYS A 101 9.69 10.55 6.84
C LYS A 101 9.06 10.57 5.43
N GLN A 102 9.49 9.72 4.52
CA GLN A 102 8.85 9.61 3.21
C GLN A 102 7.65 8.67 3.28
N ASN A 103 6.51 9.14 2.79
CA ASN A 103 5.26 8.35 2.74
C ASN A 103 5.05 7.67 1.38
N SER A 104 6.04 7.67 0.53
CA SER A 104 6.02 7.04 -0.79
C SER A 104 7.08 5.95 -0.91
N ILE A 105 6.83 4.99 -1.77
CA ILE A 105 7.78 3.95 -2.14
C ILE A 105 8.25 4.22 -3.56
N VAL A 106 9.57 4.28 -3.76
CA VAL A 106 10.18 4.54 -5.06
C VAL A 106 10.85 3.26 -5.57
N PHE A 107 10.47 2.80 -6.75
CA PHE A 107 11.12 1.70 -7.46
C PHE A 107 12.02 2.27 -8.55
N GLN A 108 13.29 1.87 -8.54
CA GLN A 108 14.28 2.34 -9.51
C GLN A 108 14.05 1.78 -10.91
N GLY A 109 14.13 2.64 -11.92
CA GLY A 109 14.07 2.21 -13.31
C GLY A 109 15.24 1.35 -13.78
N SER A 110 16.39 1.42 -13.12
CA SER A 110 17.57 0.63 -13.47
C SER A 110 17.53 -0.81 -12.94
N SER A 111 16.89 -1.03 -11.80
CA SER A 111 16.93 -2.33 -11.08
C SER A 111 15.56 -2.84 -10.65
N GLY A 112 14.53 -2.00 -10.62
CA GLY A 112 13.24 -2.31 -10.02
C GLY A 112 13.27 -2.43 -8.50
N LEU A 113 14.39 -2.10 -7.85
CA LEU A 113 14.51 -2.20 -6.40
C LEU A 113 13.95 -0.96 -5.71
N PRO A 114 13.32 -1.10 -4.53
CA PRO A 114 12.87 0.03 -3.75
C PRO A 114 14.05 0.76 -3.12
N ILE A 115 14.31 1.98 -3.59
CA ILE A 115 15.42 2.79 -3.09
C ILE A 115 15.04 3.40 -1.76
N GLU A 116 15.83 3.14 -0.71
CA GLU A 116 15.60 3.72 0.61
C GLU A 116 14.13 3.64 1.06
N SER A 117 13.38 2.74 0.44
CA SER A 117 11.92 2.65 0.54
C SER A 117 11.43 1.37 1.20
N ASN A 118 12.35 0.59 1.76
CA ASN A 118 11.98 -0.58 2.54
C ASN A 118 11.23 -0.15 3.80
N GLY A 119 10.22 -0.91 4.16
CA GLY A 119 9.38 -0.61 5.32
C GLY A 119 8.31 -1.65 5.51
N SER A 120 7.37 -1.35 6.38
CA SER A 120 6.27 -2.24 6.70
C SER A 120 4.95 -1.47 6.67
N PHE A 121 3.96 -2.05 6.00
CA PHE A 121 2.57 -1.62 6.11
C PHE A 121 1.92 -2.38 7.26
N ILE A 122 1.36 -1.66 8.20
CA ILE A 122 0.66 -2.23 9.34
C ILE A 122 -0.83 -1.92 9.19
N TYR A 123 -1.62 -2.97 9.08
CA TYR A 123 -3.07 -2.89 9.07
C TYR A 123 -3.63 -3.38 10.40
N CYS A 124 -4.43 -2.53 11.04
CA CYS A 124 -5.10 -2.83 12.30
C CYS A 124 -6.62 -2.75 12.08
N SER A 125 -7.31 -3.86 12.30
CA SER A 125 -8.76 -3.86 12.30
C SER A 125 -9.29 -3.12 13.52
N TYR A 126 -10.44 -2.48 13.40
CA TYR A 126 -11.06 -1.73 14.51
C TYR A 126 -11.47 -2.63 15.68
N ASP A 127 -11.80 -3.88 15.40
CA ASP A 127 -12.10 -4.90 16.43
C ASP A 127 -10.84 -5.59 16.98
N GLN A 128 -9.65 -5.27 16.44
CA GLN A 128 -8.34 -5.81 16.79
C GLN A 128 -8.21 -7.36 16.70
N LEU A 129 -9.17 -8.02 16.08
CA LEU A 129 -9.17 -9.48 15.94
C LEU A 129 -8.31 -9.96 14.78
N LYS A 130 -8.15 -9.12 13.75
CA LYS A 130 -7.45 -9.47 12.52
C LYS A 130 -6.54 -8.33 12.08
N ASN A 131 -5.25 -8.48 12.29
CA ASN A 131 -4.24 -7.49 11.92
C ASN A 131 -3.18 -8.16 11.06
N PHE A 132 -2.56 -7.40 10.16
CA PHE A 132 -1.42 -7.90 9.41
C PHE A 132 -0.31 -6.86 9.28
N LYS A 133 0.89 -7.36 9.04
CA LYS A 133 2.06 -6.58 8.66
C LYS A 133 2.56 -7.07 7.31
N LEU A 134 2.64 -6.17 6.34
CA LEU A 134 3.24 -6.43 5.05
C LEU A 134 4.62 -5.81 5.03
N VAL A 135 5.65 -6.63 4.89
CA VAL A 135 7.04 -6.19 4.90
C VAL A 135 7.55 -6.11 3.46
N LEU A 136 8.05 -4.95 3.07
CA LEU A 136 8.77 -4.74 1.83
C LEU A 136 10.28 -4.69 2.14
N SER A 137 11.03 -5.67 1.65
CA SER A 137 12.47 -5.73 1.82
C SER A 137 13.21 -4.80 0.87
N LYS A 138 14.49 -4.54 1.15
CA LYS A 138 15.38 -3.77 0.26
C LYS A 138 15.54 -4.42 -1.13
N MET A 139 15.33 -5.73 -1.23
CA MET A 139 15.40 -6.49 -2.48
C MET A 139 14.07 -6.52 -3.24
N GLY A 140 13.04 -5.82 -2.76
CA GLY A 140 11.73 -5.77 -3.39
C GLY A 140 10.86 -7.00 -3.15
N HIS A 141 11.20 -7.83 -2.18
CA HIS A 141 10.37 -8.96 -1.76
C HIS A 141 9.28 -8.50 -0.80
N VAL A 142 8.09 -9.04 -0.97
CA VAL A 142 6.92 -8.78 -0.12
C VAL A 142 6.63 -10.00 0.72
N ARG A 143 6.48 -9.79 2.03
CA ARG A 143 6.09 -10.81 3.00
C ARG A 143 4.93 -10.30 3.83
N VAL A 144 3.91 -11.13 4.03
CA VAL A 144 2.76 -10.82 4.87
C VAL A 144 2.82 -11.67 6.13
N GLU A 145 2.71 -11.01 7.27
CA GLU A 145 2.71 -11.63 8.60
C GLU A 145 1.42 -11.28 9.34
N GLU A 146 0.85 -12.23 10.07
CA GLU A 146 -0.23 -11.93 11.00
C GLU A 146 0.31 -11.24 12.25
N LEU A 147 -0.39 -10.20 12.70
CA LEU A 147 -0.11 -9.54 13.97
C LEU A 147 -1.17 -9.90 14.98
N LYS A 148 -0.73 -10.28 16.18
CA LYS A 148 -1.64 -10.56 17.31
C LYS A 148 -2.18 -9.26 17.91
N ASN A 149 -1.35 -8.24 17.95
CA ASN A 149 -1.68 -6.94 18.53
C ASN A 149 -1.13 -5.82 17.64
N CYS A 150 -1.84 -4.73 17.58
CA CYS A 150 -1.37 -3.46 17.09
C CYS A 150 -0.92 -2.60 18.27
#